data_eb193ad23ce2b1ec6ceb13d33146c5dc
#
_entry.id   eb193ad23ce2b1ec6ceb13d33146c5dc
#
_cell.length_a   1.000
_cell.length_b   1.000
_cell.length_c   1.000
_cell.angle_alpha   90.00
_cell.angle_beta   90.00
_cell.angle_gamma   90.00
#
_symmetry.space_group_name_H-M   'P 1'
#
loop_
_entity.id
_entity.type
_entity.pdbx_description
1 polymer ?
#
loop_
_entity_poly.entity_id
_entity_poly.type
_entity_poly.pdbx_seq_one_letter_code
_entity_poly.pdbx_strand_id
1 'polypeptide(L)'
;MAHPRASEKNAIPLAEAMALPGLNPPFPNDSSSGPYRGEQIDLLYAHLPASIAISALLAVILVFVQASVIDPTLLLGWSAALAAVLLIRTVLYLPWKRQNDSASPSDASRRLRRFRMAAIATGIVWGIGGVLLAPSGDIAHKIYVAFVLAGLCAGAATTLAIDPISTRGFLFPVLLPQIGFLSSEGDSISLGMGAMTALFLVFLLSSARQSRRRMEENQHLRLKATENERQLHQMLETSPVATRIADADTFKVIFANASYAQLIESTPEEAIGTVPVQYYAQAQDYFDVQVVLAKGGQVVNKLIEIRAPKGEHWRKWVLASYFSMEYQNRPTVLGWFYDITDRKLKEDRVEHLAYHDPLTGLPNRSLFLDRLQQEIARAAQIKGSVALIFVDLDAFKPVNDRYGHNIGDDLLKTAAERIRNCLNRKTDSVSRIGGDEFVVLLPAIKDEQGAVAVAEHIWLSLSRPFQVEGQNLNISSSLGVALYPDHAQSEEQLIQCADRAMYHAKGEGRDCVRVYRQGMGGEGGGYDGSGARRLAATDA
;
A
#
# COMPACT_ATOMS: atom_id res chain seq x y z
N MET A 1 -42.48 -10.86 37.39
CA MET A 1 -43.28 -10.04 36.46
C MET A 1 -42.35 -9.24 35.56
N ALA A 2 -42.44 -9.54 34.27
CA ALA A 2 -42.07 -8.73 33.11
C ALA A 2 -40.63 -8.17 32.95
N HIS A 3 -39.80 -8.92 32.23
CA HIS A 3 -38.71 -8.38 31.40
C HIS A 3 -39.30 -7.62 30.19
N PRO A 4 -38.71 -6.50 29.77
CA PRO A 4 -38.91 -5.97 28.42
C PRO A 4 -37.95 -6.60 27.43
N ARG A 5 -38.51 -7.10 26.32
CA ARG A 5 -37.85 -7.61 25.12
C ARG A 5 -37.04 -6.49 24.46
N ALA A 6 -35.73 -6.70 24.25
CA ALA A 6 -34.91 -5.92 23.36
C ALA A 6 -35.27 -6.22 21.89
N SER A 7 -35.41 -5.18 21.08
CA SER A 7 -35.83 -5.19 19.70
C SER A 7 -34.77 -5.82 18.78
N GLU A 8 -35.11 -6.99 18.22
CA GLU A 8 -34.56 -7.48 16.96
C GLU A 8 -35.10 -6.60 15.82
N LYS A 9 -34.30 -5.67 15.35
CA LYS A 9 -34.41 -5.10 13.99
C LYS A 9 -33.09 -4.40 13.67
N ASN A 10 -32.28 -5.07 12.90
CA ASN A 10 -31.36 -4.58 11.86
C ASN A 10 -30.21 -5.59 11.61
N ALA A 11 -30.60 -6.84 11.32
CA ALA A 11 -29.71 -7.74 10.63
C ALA A 11 -29.95 -7.53 9.12
N ILE A 12 -29.08 -6.81 8.45
CA ILE A 12 -29.01 -6.76 6.99
C ILE A 12 -28.62 -8.18 6.53
N PRO A 13 -29.41 -8.84 5.64
CA PRO A 13 -29.06 -10.18 5.16
C PRO A 13 -27.70 -10.12 4.46
N LEU A 14 -26.81 -11.04 4.80
CA LEU A 14 -25.46 -11.18 4.22
C LEU A 14 -25.48 -11.29 2.66
N ALA A 15 -26.62 -11.62 2.08
CA ALA A 15 -26.82 -11.69 0.62
C ALA A 15 -26.88 -10.32 -0.08
N GLU A 16 -27.29 -9.25 0.63
CA GLU A 16 -27.32 -7.89 0.05
C GLU A 16 -26.00 -7.14 0.20
N ALA A 17 -25.15 -7.52 1.14
CA ALA A 17 -23.83 -6.92 1.32
C ALA A 17 -22.77 -7.42 0.31
N MET A 18 -23.07 -8.45 -0.48
CA MET A 18 -22.20 -9.00 -1.53
C MET A 18 -22.58 -8.58 -2.96
N ALA A 19 -23.60 -7.78 -3.14
CA ALA A 19 -23.90 -7.18 -4.43
C ALA A 19 -23.05 -5.90 -4.62
N LEU A 20 -21.77 -6.07 -4.98
CA LEU A 20 -20.96 -4.97 -5.52
C LEU A 20 -21.62 -4.53 -6.84
N PRO A 21 -22.06 -3.28 -6.99
CA PRO A 21 -22.58 -2.77 -8.25
C PRO A 21 -21.41 -2.64 -9.24
N GLY A 22 -21.36 -3.51 -10.25
CA GLY A 22 -20.37 -3.40 -11.32
C GLY A 22 -19.83 -4.72 -11.89
N LEU A 23 -20.14 -5.88 -11.34
CA LEU A 23 -19.82 -7.16 -11.97
C LEU A 23 -20.95 -7.57 -12.92
N ASN A 24 -21.09 -6.85 -14.03
CA ASN A 24 -21.70 -7.43 -15.22
C ASN A 24 -20.79 -8.58 -15.70
N PRO A 25 -21.35 -9.73 -16.10
CA PRO A 25 -20.54 -10.82 -16.67
C PRO A 25 -19.81 -10.27 -17.90
N PRO A 26 -18.50 -10.51 -18.04
CA PRO A 26 -17.65 -9.82 -19.02
C PRO A 26 -17.82 -10.34 -20.46
N PHE A 27 -18.92 -10.99 -20.83
CA PHE A 27 -19.10 -11.51 -22.17
C PHE A 27 -20.48 -11.22 -22.73
N PRO A 28 -20.62 -10.23 -23.62
CA PRO A 28 -21.70 -10.24 -24.57
C PRO A 28 -21.43 -11.41 -25.54
N ASN A 29 -22.38 -12.34 -25.64
CA ASN A 29 -22.41 -13.43 -26.62
C ASN A 29 -22.51 -12.94 -28.08
N ASP A 30 -22.11 -11.72 -28.35
CA ASP A 30 -22.16 -11.13 -29.69
C ASP A 30 -20.73 -10.83 -30.17
N SER A 31 -20.15 -11.80 -30.88
CA SER A 31 -18.85 -11.71 -31.58
C SER A 31 -18.84 -10.63 -32.70
N SER A 32 -19.80 -9.71 -32.68
CA SER A 32 -20.05 -8.76 -33.77
C SER A 32 -19.55 -7.34 -33.52
N SER A 33 -19.10 -6.96 -32.30
CA SER A 33 -18.69 -5.58 -32.04
C SER A 33 -17.60 -5.51 -30.96
N GLY A 34 -16.34 -5.30 -31.35
CA GLY A 34 -15.26 -5.07 -30.42
C GLY A 34 -13.93 -4.76 -31.09
N PRO A 35 -12.94 -4.30 -30.35
CA PRO A 35 -11.58 -3.98 -30.80
C PRO A 35 -10.87 -5.14 -31.54
N TYR A 36 -11.34 -6.37 -31.37
CA TYR A 36 -10.85 -7.58 -32.05
C TYR A 36 -10.98 -7.54 -33.59
N ARG A 37 -11.91 -6.78 -34.16
CA ARG A 37 -12.07 -6.73 -35.62
C ARG A 37 -10.95 -5.99 -36.32
N GLY A 38 -10.36 -4.97 -35.71
CA GLY A 38 -9.23 -4.24 -36.29
C GLY A 38 -8.02 -5.15 -36.44
N GLU A 39 -7.63 -5.77 -35.34
CA GLU A 39 -6.46 -6.65 -35.28
C GLU A 39 -6.58 -7.90 -36.17
N GLN A 40 -7.78 -8.49 -36.23
CA GLN A 40 -8.06 -9.59 -37.17
C GLN A 40 -7.89 -9.20 -38.64
N ILE A 41 -8.34 -8.00 -39.01
CA ILE A 41 -8.20 -7.48 -40.36
C ILE A 41 -6.71 -7.23 -40.68
N ASP A 42 -5.99 -6.64 -39.75
CA ASP A 42 -4.56 -6.35 -39.92
C ASP A 42 -3.75 -7.63 -40.12
N LEU A 43 -4.05 -8.69 -39.38
CA LEU A 43 -3.43 -9.99 -39.57
C LEU A 43 -3.76 -10.63 -40.94
N LEU A 44 -5.03 -10.52 -41.41
CA LEU A 44 -5.41 -11.01 -42.73
C LEU A 44 -4.70 -10.25 -43.84
N TYR A 45 -4.60 -8.94 -43.75
CA TYR A 45 -3.91 -8.10 -44.74
C TYR A 45 -2.39 -8.26 -44.68
N ALA A 46 -1.80 -8.50 -43.53
CA ALA A 46 -0.37 -8.76 -43.40
C ALA A 46 0.11 -9.98 -44.19
N HIS A 47 -0.72 -11.02 -44.25
CA HIS A 47 -0.43 -12.24 -45.04
C HIS A 47 -0.76 -12.14 -46.53
N LEU A 48 -1.45 -11.07 -46.93
CA LEU A 48 -1.96 -10.94 -48.31
C LEU A 48 -0.86 -10.90 -49.40
N PRO A 49 0.29 -10.17 -49.20
CA PRO A 49 1.35 -10.14 -50.22
C PRO A 49 1.96 -11.52 -50.48
N ALA A 50 2.24 -12.29 -49.41
CA ALA A 50 2.76 -13.63 -49.54
C ALA A 50 1.77 -14.58 -50.25
N SER A 51 0.49 -14.48 -49.90
CA SER A 51 -0.58 -15.26 -50.54
C SER A 51 -0.72 -14.97 -52.04
N ILE A 52 -0.61 -13.68 -52.46
CA ILE A 52 -0.63 -13.27 -53.84
C ILE A 52 0.60 -13.81 -54.59
N ALA A 53 1.80 -13.65 -54.02
CA ALA A 53 3.05 -14.10 -54.64
C ALA A 53 3.06 -15.64 -54.84
N ILE A 54 2.67 -16.41 -53.85
CA ILE A 54 2.60 -17.86 -53.91
C ILE A 54 1.56 -18.31 -54.95
N SER A 55 0.38 -17.68 -54.97
CA SER A 55 -0.67 -17.98 -55.93
C SER A 55 -0.20 -17.70 -57.39
N ALA A 56 0.50 -16.58 -57.63
CA ALA A 56 1.05 -16.24 -58.93
C ALA A 56 2.13 -17.24 -59.34
N LEU A 57 3.05 -17.62 -58.44
CA LEU A 57 4.12 -18.56 -58.71
C LEU A 57 3.55 -19.96 -59.08
N LEU A 58 2.58 -20.46 -58.28
CA LEU A 58 1.93 -21.73 -58.54
C LEU A 58 1.19 -21.71 -59.88
N ALA A 59 0.58 -20.61 -60.26
CA ALA A 59 -0.07 -20.48 -61.56
C ALA A 59 0.92 -20.55 -62.73
N VAL A 60 2.08 -19.83 -62.62
CA VAL A 60 3.13 -19.90 -63.66
C VAL A 60 3.65 -21.34 -63.83
N ILE A 61 3.92 -22.02 -62.72
CA ILE A 61 4.38 -23.42 -62.74
C ILE A 61 3.30 -24.34 -63.34
N LEU A 62 2.05 -24.15 -62.97
CA LEU A 62 0.92 -24.97 -63.49
C LEU A 62 0.79 -24.75 -64.98
N VAL A 63 0.79 -23.52 -65.50
CA VAL A 63 0.73 -23.19 -66.92
C VAL A 63 1.88 -23.79 -67.68
N PHE A 64 3.11 -23.68 -67.16
CA PHE A 64 4.30 -24.25 -67.80
C PHE A 64 4.19 -25.77 -67.99
N VAL A 65 3.73 -26.51 -66.96
CA VAL A 65 3.59 -27.97 -67.04
C VAL A 65 2.44 -28.38 -67.92
N GLN A 66 1.31 -27.66 -67.92
CA GLN A 66 0.10 -28.03 -68.68
C GLN A 66 0.16 -27.54 -70.14
N ALA A 67 1.13 -26.70 -70.54
CA ALA A 67 1.24 -26.14 -71.87
C ALA A 67 1.42 -27.20 -73.01
N SER A 68 1.90 -28.41 -72.67
CA SER A 68 2.10 -29.51 -73.62
C SER A 68 0.81 -30.32 -73.88
N VAL A 69 -0.24 -30.18 -73.03
CA VAL A 69 -1.40 -31.07 -73.02
C VAL A 69 -2.73 -30.34 -73.16
N ILE A 70 -2.78 -29.12 -72.75
CA ILE A 70 -4.01 -28.30 -72.72
C ILE A 70 -3.97 -27.24 -73.81
N ASP A 71 -5.15 -26.95 -74.40
CA ASP A 71 -5.29 -25.89 -75.42
C ASP A 71 -4.78 -24.55 -74.93
N PRO A 72 -3.89 -23.89 -75.71
CA PRO A 72 -3.31 -22.59 -75.32
C PRO A 72 -4.36 -21.51 -75.08
N THR A 73 -5.54 -21.58 -75.72
CA THR A 73 -6.59 -20.58 -75.53
C THR A 73 -7.25 -20.71 -74.16
N LEU A 74 -7.43 -21.92 -73.65
CA LEU A 74 -7.94 -22.20 -72.31
C LEU A 74 -6.92 -21.79 -71.26
N LEU A 75 -5.64 -22.09 -71.45
CA LEU A 75 -4.56 -21.67 -70.55
C LEU A 75 -4.45 -20.15 -70.43
N LEU A 76 -4.49 -19.44 -71.55
CA LEU A 76 -4.44 -17.97 -71.61
C LEU A 76 -5.68 -17.36 -70.93
N GLY A 77 -6.88 -17.89 -71.23
CA GLY A 77 -8.11 -17.38 -70.65
C GLY A 77 -8.15 -17.56 -69.11
N TRP A 78 -7.74 -18.72 -68.60
CA TRP A 78 -7.68 -18.95 -67.14
C TRP A 78 -6.58 -18.10 -66.50
N SER A 79 -5.40 -17.97 -67.11
CA SER A 79 -4.30 -17.15 -66.58
C SER A 79 -4.68 -15.68 -66.53
N ALA A 80 -5.39 -15.16 -67.52
CA ALA A 80 -5.88 -13.80 -67.55
C ALA A 80 -6.90 -13.54 -66.45
N ALA A 81 -7.84 -14.50 -66.26
CA ALA A 81 -8.83 -14.40 -65.17
C ALA A 81 -8.16 -14.40 -63.78
N LEU A 82 -7.16 -15.26 -63.56
CA LEU A 82 -6.43 -15.30 -62.30
C LEU A 82 -5.63 -14.03 -62.10
N ALA A 83 -4.89 -13.54 -63.12
CA ALA A 83 -4.14 -12.28 -63.05
C ALA A 83 -5.04 -11.09 -62.69
N ALA A 84 -6.26 -11.03 -63.27
CA ALA A 84 -7.21 -9.97 -62.94
C ALA A 84 -7.63 -10.01 -61.45
N VAL A 85 -7.93 -11.21 -60.92
CA VAL A 85 -8.30 -11.35 -59.49
C VAL A 85 -7.11 -11.02 -58.58
N LEU A 86 -5.88 -11.44 -58.89
CA LEU A 86 -4.69 -11.12 -58.12
C LEU A 86 -4.39 -9.61 -58.15
N LEU A 87 -4.62 -8.96 -59.29
CA LEU A 87 -4.49 -7.49 -59.42
C LEU A 87 -5.50 -6.77 -58.52
N ILE A 88 -6.75 -7.21 -58.52
CA ILE A 88 -7.79 -6.65 -57.59
C ILE A 88 -7.35 -6.80 -56.13
N ARG A 89 -6.82 -7.97 -55.75
CA ARG A 89 -6.29 -8.19 -54.39
C ARG A 89 -5.13 -7.25 -54.06
N THR A 90 -4.24 -6.98 -54.99
CA THR A 90 -3.13 -6.04 -54.85
C THR A 90 -3.64 -4.61 -54.69
N VAL A 91 -4.63 -4.20 -55.49
CA VAL A 91 -5.25 -2.88 -55.36
C VAL A 91 -5.97 -2.70 -54.01
N LEU A 92 -6.55 -3.75 -53.45
CA LEU A 92 -7.17 -3.71 -52.12
C LEU A 92 -6.15 -3.65 -50.99
N TYR A 93 -4.92 -4.15 -51.21
CA TYR A 93 -3.83 -4.12 -50.23
C TYR A 93 -3.17 -2.74 -50.11
N LEU A 94 -2.99 -2.01 -51.21
CA LEU A 94 -2.26 -0.74 -51.24
C LEU A 94 -2.83 0.35 -50.32
N PRO A 95 -4.14 0.58 -50.21
CA PRO A 95 -4.72 1.54 -49.27
C PRO A 95 -4.53 1.15 -47.80
N TRP A 96 -4.55 -0.16 -47.50
CA TRP A 96 -4.29 -0.64 -46.13
C TRP A 96 -2.87 -0.32 -45.67
N LYS A 97 -1.87 -0.53 -46.52
CA LYS A 97 -0.47 -0.23 -46.21
C LYS A 97 -0.21 1.27 -45.97
N ARG A 98 -1.02 2.16 -46.56
CA ARG A 98 -0.86 3.63 -46.44
C ARG A 98 -1.60 4.26 -45.26
N GLN A 99 -2.59 3.59 -44.71
CA GLN A 99 -3.42 4.09 -43.60
C GLN A 99 -3.09 3.32 -42.33
N ASN A 100 -2.04 3.79 -41.61
CA ASN A 100 -1.85 3.42 -40.19
C ASN A 100 -2.74 4.35 -39.34
N ASP A 101 -3.47 3.78 -38.38
CA ASP A 101 -3.94 4.34 -37.10
C ASP A 101 -5.31 4.99 -36.93
N SER A 102 -6.24 5.05 -37.91
CA SER A 102 -7.58 5.57 -37.54
C SER A 102 -8.76 5.08 -38.39
N ALA A 103 -8.94 3.79 -38.49
CA ALA A 103 -10.10 3.25 -39.21
C ALA A 103 -11.35 3.21 -38.31
N SER A 104 -12.46 3.85 -38.74
CA SER A 104 -13.74 3.73 -38.06
C SER A 104 -14.27 2.28 -38.09
N PRO A 105 -15.10 1.84 -37.13
CA PRO A 105 -15.68 0.48 -37.10
C PRO A 105 -16.46 0.12 -38.38
N SER A 106 -17.04 1.11 -39.06
CA SER A 106 -17.73 0.94 -40.33
C SER A 106 -16.77 0.63 -41.49
N ASP A 107 -15.58 1.24 -41.48
CA ASP A 107 -14.56 1.00 -42.49
C ASP A 107 -13.93 -0.40 -42.33
N ALA A 108 -13.73 -0.85 -41.09
CA ALA A 108 -13.25 -2.21 -40.81
C ALA A 108 -14.18 -3.28 -41.37
N SER A 109 -15.49 -3.15 -41.16
CA SER A 109 -16.48 -4.07 -41.69
C SER A 109 -16.53 -4.09 -43.24
N ARG A 110 -16.35 -2.94 -43.87
CA ARG A 110 -16.28 -2.79 -45.32
C ARG A 110 -15.03 -3.41 -45.91
N ARG A 111 -13.87 -3.25 -45.23
CA ARG A 111 -12.58 -3.87 -45.60
C ARG A 111 -12.66 -5.39 -45.51
N LEU A 112 -13.19 -5.95 -44.43
CA LEU A 112 -13.36 -7.39 -44.27
C LEU A 112 -14.26 -7.97 -45.34
N ARG A 113 -15.37 -7.31 -45.68
CA ARG A 113 -16.26 -7.77 -46.76
C ARG A 113 -15.52 -7.83 -48.12
N ARG A 114 -14.76 -6.78 -48.46
CA ARG A 114 -13.97 -6.76 -49.70
C ARG A 114 -12.91 -7.87 -49.73
N PHE A 115 -12.23 -8.11 -48.62
CA PHE A 115 -11.27 -9.18 -48.46
C PHE A 115 -11.93 -10.58 -48.71
N ARG A 116 -13.10 -10.81 -48.08
CA ARG A 116 -13.87 -12.05 -48.26
C ARG A 116 -14.26 -12.29 -49.72
N MET A 117 -14.77 -11.27 -50.35
CA MET A 117 -15.16 -11.36 -51.77
C MET A 117 -13.97 -11.67 -52.66
N ALA A 118 -12.82 -11.04 -52.43
CA ALA A 118 -11.61 -11.29 -53.19
C ALA A 118 -11.05 -12.73 -52.94
N ALA A 119 -11.14 -13.23 -51.71
CA ALA A 119 -10.74 -14.59 -51.39
C ALA A 119 -11.63 -15.63 -52.08
N ILE A 120 -12.95 -15.42 -52.02
CA ILE A 120 -13.94 -16.29 -52.73
C ILE A 120 -13.70 -16.27 -54.22
N ALA A 121 -13.53 -15.08 -54.84
CA ALA A 121 -13.24 -14.96 -56.27
C ALA A 121 -11.96 -15.71 -56.67
N THR A 122 -10.90 -15.62 -55.86
CA THR A 122 -9.66 -16.37 -56.08
C THR A 122 -9.93 -17.90 -56.03
N GLY A 123 -10.70 -18.35 -55.03
CA GLY A 123 -11.08 -19.76 -54.90
C GLY A 123 -11.87 -20.28 -56.09
N ILE A 124 -12.81 -19.48 -56.62
CA ILE A 124 -13.61 -19.84 -57.82
C ILE A 124 -12.69 -19.99 -59.03
N VAL A 125 -11.79 -19.03 -59.29
CA VAL A 125 -10.87 -19.10 -60.45
C VAL A 125 -9.95 -20.32 -60.35
N TRP A 126 -9.42 -20.63 -59.19
CA TRP A 126 -8.62 -21.83 -58.98
C TRP A 126 -9.42 -23.12 -59.08
N GLY A 127 -10.67 -23.17 -58.61
CA GLY A 127 -11.55 -24.32 -58.72
C GLY A 127 -11.95 -24.64 -60.17
N ILE A 128 -12.28 -23.59 -60.95
CA ILE A 128 -12.50 -23.69 -62.39
C ILE A 128 -11.23 -24.23 -63.09
N GLY A 129 -10.04 -23.67 -62.74
CA GLY A 129 -8.76 -24.18 -63.24
C GLY A 129 -8.51 -25.63 -62.90
N GLY A 130 -8.88 -26.07 -61.70
CA GLY A 130 -8.75 -27.46 -61.25
C GLY A 130 -9.51 -28.48 -62.11
N VAL A 131 -10.61 -28.07 -62.73
CA VAL A 131 -11.40 -28.91 -63.65
C VAL A 131 -10.93 -28.70 -65.10
N LEU A 132 -10.80 -27.47 -65.55
CA LEU A 132 -10.48 -27.18 -66.97
C LEU A 132 -9.05 -27.58 -67.35
N LEU A 133 -8.11 -27.49 -66.42
CA LEU A 133 -6.69 -27.79 -66.67
C LEU A 133 -6.32 -29.26 -66.31
N ALA A 134 -7.28 -30.09 -65.96
CA ALA A 134 -7.09 -31.53 -65.72
C ALA A 134 -7.50 -32.33 -66.97
N PRO A 135 -6.56 -32.85 -67.79
CA PRO A 135 -6.88 -33.50 -69.04
C PRO A 135 -7.53 -34.87 -68.79
N SER A 136 -8.62 -35.14 -69.52
CA SER A 136 -9.27 -36.47 -69.53
C SER A 136 -8.36 -37.48 -70.23
N GLY A 137 -7.89 -38.50 -69.50
CA GLY A 137 -7.01 -39.53 -70.05
C GLY A 137 -5.54 -39.50 -69.69
N ASP A 138 -5.02 -38.37 -69.16
CA ASP A 138 -3.64 -38.26 -68.65
C ASP A 138 -3.60 -38.15 -67.11
N ILE A 139 -3.34 -39.28 -66.47
CA ILE A 139 -3.31 -39.42 -65.02
C ILE A 139 -2.20 -38.60 -64.40
N ALA A 140 -1.02 -38.46 -65.02
CA ALA A 140 0.11 -37.73 -64.49
C ALA A 140 -0.19 -36.23 -64.35
N HIS A 141 -0.80 -35.66 -65.40
CA HIS A 141 -1.19 -34.26 -65.40
C HIS A 141 -2.37 -33.94 -64.42
N LYS A 142 -3.31 -34.91 -64.27
CA LYS A 142 -4.38 -34.82 -63.26
C LYS A 142 -3.82 -34.78 -61.82
N ILE A 143 -2.90 -35.75 -61.52
CA ILE A 143 -2.24 -35.81 -60.20
C ILE A 143 -1.49 -34.48 -59.91
N TYR A 144 -0.83 -33.93 -60.93
CA TYR A 144 -0.11 -32.67 -60.79
C TYR A 144 -1.04 -31.50 -60.44
N VAL A 145 -2.17 -31.34 -61.13
CA VAL A 145 -3.18 -30.33 -60.83
C VAL A 145 -3.70 -30.51 -59.39
N ALA A 146 -4.04 -31.75 -59.00
CA ALA A 146 -4.52 -32.03 -57.64
C ALA A 146 -3.47 -31.66 -56.57
N PHE A 147 -2.20 -31.95 -56.83
CA PHE A 147 -1.09 -31.62 -55.92
C PHE A 147 -0.91 -30.10 -55.77
N VAL A 148 -0.95 -29.34 -56.87
CA VAL A 148 -0.87 -27.86 -56.82
C VAL A 148 -2.04 -27.28 -56.05
N LEU A 149 -3.26 -27.74 -56.25
CA LEU A 149 -4.44 -27.28 -55.53
C LEU A 149 -4.37 -27.66 -54.03
N ALA A 150 -3.86 -28.85 -53.73
CA ALA A 150 -3.68 -29.27 -52.34
C ALA A 150 -2.68 -28.33 -51.61
N GLY A 151 -1.53 -28.03 -52.23
CA GLY A 151 -0.55 -27.09 -51.67
C GLY A 151 -1.11 -25.68 -51.45
N LEU A 152 -1.84 -25.19 -52.47
CA LEU A 152 -2.51 -23.89 -52.38
C LEU A 152 -3.53 -23.83 -51.24
N CYS A 153 -4.38 -24.88 -51.13
CA CYS A 153 -5.40 -24.97 -50.10
C CYS A 153 -4.81 -25.13 -48.68
N ALA A 154 -3.69 -25.84 -48.53
CA ALA A 154 -2.98 -25.96 -47.26
C ALA A 154 -2.46 -24.61 -46.80
N GLY A 155 -1.83 -23.82 -47.69
CA GLY A 155 -1.40 -22.45 -47.39
C GLY A 155 -2.57 -21.52 -47.06
N ALA A 156 -3.67 -21.61 -47.80
CA ALA A 156 -4.87 -20.83 -47.53
C ALA A 156 -5.54 -21.20 -46.22
N ALA A 157 -5.58 -22.48 -45.84
CA ALA A 157 -6.16 -22.92 -44.57
C ALA A 157 -5.45 -22.37 -43.34
N THR A 158 -4.14 -22.11 -43.42
CA THR A 158 -3.36 -21.50 -42.35
C THR A 158 -3.49 -19.98 -42.33
N THR A 159 -3.37 -19.31 -43.46
CA THR A 159 -3.38 -17.84 -43.55
C THR A 159 -4.77 -17.24 -43.40
N LEU A 160 -5.83 -17.95 -43.82
CA LEU A 160 -7.23 -17.50 -43.68
C LEU A 160 -7.92 -18.05 -42.43
N ALA A 161 -7.25 -18.84 -41.59
CA ALA A 161 -7.83 -19.50 -40.40
C ALA A 161 -8.56 -18.55 -39.45
N ILE A 162 -8.13 -17.31 -39.40
CA ILE A 162 -8.67 -16.24 -38.55
C ILE A 162 -10.13 -15.89 -38.93
N ASP A 163 -10.44 -15.91 -40.22
CA ASP A 163 -11.81 -15.63 -40.72
C ASP A 163 -12.42 -16.90 -41.36
N PRO A 164 -13.36 -17.55 -40.68
CA PRO A 164 -13.96 -18.80 -41.15
C PRO A 164 -14.78 -18.63 -42.44
N ILE A 165 -15.25 -17.42 -42.74
CA ILE A 165 -15.99 -17.15 -43.99
C ILE A 165 -15.01 -17.14 -45.16
N SER A 166 -13.86 -16.44 -45.02
CA SER A 166 -12.81 -16.45 -46.05
C SER A 166 -12.22 -17.86 -46.26
N THR A 167 -11.99 -18.61 -45.20
CA THR A 167 -11.46 -19.99 -45.28
C THR A 167 -12.40 -20.91 -46.06
N ARG A 168 -13.68 -20.95 -45.68
CA ARG A 168 -14.68 -21.77 -46.39
C ARG A 168 -14.93 -21.27 -47.81
N GLY A 169 -15.03 -19.92 -47.95
CA GLY A 169 -15.25 -19.28 -49.24
C GLY A 169 -14.10 -19.46 -50.23
N PHE A 170 -12.90 -19.83 -49.77
CA PHE A 170 -11.79 -20.19 -50.62
C PHE A 170 -11.75 -21.71 -50.85
N LEU A 171 -11.78 -22.54 -49.80
CA LEU A 171 -11.58 -24.01 -49.91
C LEU A 171 -12.70 -24.72 -50.67
N PHE A 172 -13.96 -24.34 -50.43
CA PHE A 172 -15.08 -25.00 -51.10
C PHE A 172 -15.09 -24.81 -52.63
N PRO A 173 -14.95 -23.56 -53.15
CA PRO A 173 -14.90 -23.37 -54.60
C PRO A 173 -13.71 -24.03 -55.27
N VAL A 174 -12.58 -24.21 -54.56
CA VAL A 174 -11.38 -24.89 -55.11
C VAL A 174 -11.58 -26.42 -55.15
N LEU A 175 -11.99 -27.03 -54.04
CA LEU A 175 -11.92 -28.49 -53.89
C LEU A 175 -13.21 -29.20 -54.26
N LEU A 176 -14.41 -28.60 -54.07
CA LEU A 176 -15.66 -29.31 -54.43
C LEU A 176 -15.82 -29.58 -55.93
N PRO A 177 -15.51 -28.63 -56.86
CA PRO A 177 -15.56 -28.94 -58.29
C PRO A 177 -14.59 -30.06 -58.67
N GLN A 178 -13.40 -30.04 -58.07
CA GLN A 178 -12.39 -31.09 -58.34
C GLN A 178 -12.82 -32.46 -57.81
N ILE A 179 -13.43 -32.55 -56.62
CA ILE A 179 -13.99 -33.79 -56.09
C ILE A 179 -15.07 -34.34 -57.04
N GLY A 180 -15.97 -33.43 -57.46
CA GLY A 180 -17.03 -33.84 -58.44
C GLY A 180 -16.45 -34.35 -59.78
N PHE A 181 -15.50 -33.63 -60.36
CA PHE A 181 -14.82 -34.00 -61.60
C PHE A 181 -14.13 -35.34 -61.46
N LEU A 182 -13.27 -35.54 -60.47
CA LEU A 182 -12.55 -36.79 -60.25
C LEU A 182 -13.50 -37.99 -60.01
N SER A 183 -14.63 -37.78 -59.34
CA SER A 183 -15.62 -38.85 -59.05
C SER A 183 -16.45 -39.21 -60.28
N SER A 184 -16.55 -38.33 -61.28
CA SER A 184 -17.35 -38.55 -62.51
C SER A 184 -16.62 -39.30 -63.59
N GLU A 185 -15.28 -39.40 -63.53
CA GLU A 185 -14.50 -40.10 -64.60
C GLU A 185 -14.61 -41.61 -64.59
N GLY A 186 -15.08 -42.27 -63.55
CA GLY A 186 -15.42 -43.68 -63.46
C GLY A 186 -14.26 -44.67 -63.34
N ASP A 187 -12.99 -44.20 -63.36
CA ASP A 187 -11.83 -45.04 -63.11
C ASP A 187 -11.49 -45.13 -61.64
N SER A 188 -10.90 -46.20 -61.18
CA SER A 188 -10.63 -46.47 -59.77
C SER A 188 -9.60 -45.46 -59.15
N ILE A 189 -8.65 -44.96 -59.96
CA ILE A 189 -7.63 -44.05 -59.53
C ILE A 189 -8.25 -42.67 -59.31
N SER A 190 -9.01 -42.14 -60.26
CA SER A 190 -9.69 -40.83 -60.13
C SER A 190 -10.71 -40.84 -58.98
N LEU A 191 -11.46 -41.98 -58.80
CA LEU A 191 -12.35 -42.12 -57.66
C LEU A 191 -11.58 -42.07 -56.32
N GLY A 192 -10.44 -42.77 -56.24
CA GLY A 192 -9.56 -42.71 -55.05
C GLY A 192 -9.00 -41.30 -54.77
N MET A 193 -8.60 -40.60 -55.85
CA MET A 193 -8.16 -39.22 -55.74
C MET A 193 -9.28 -38.29 -55.26
N GLY A 194 -10.51 -38.46 -55.74
CA GLY A 194 -11.66 -37.69 -55.27
C GLY A 194 -11.96 -37.92 -53.79
N ALA A 195 -11.90 -39.18 -53.32
CA ALA A 195 -12.07 -39.53 -51.94
C ALA A 195 -10.97 -38.92 -51.05
N MET A 196 -9.70 -38.99 -51.48
CA MET A 196 -8.58 -38.35 -50.78
C MET A 196 -8.71 -36.83 -50.73
N THR A 197 -9.17 -36.18 -51.78
CA THR A 197 -9.43 -34.74 -51.83
C THR A 197 -10.56 -34.35 -50.86
N ALA A 198 -11.61 -35.16 -50.73
CA ALA A 198 -12.67 -34.95 -49.76
C ALA A 198 -12.17 -35.08 -48.30
N LEU A 199 -11.39 -36.12 -48.00
CA LEU A 199 -10.75 -36.26 -46.67
C LEU A 199 -9.79 -35.08 -46.37
N PHE A 200 -9.04 -34.64 -47.37
CA PHE A 200 -8.15 -33.51 -47.25
C PHE A 200 -8.92 -32.20 -46.95
N LEU A 201 -10.06 -31.95 -47.58
CA LEU A 201 -10.93 -30.82 -47.27
C LEU A 201 -11.41 -30.86 -45.82
N VAL A 202 -11.83 -32.02 -45.30
CA VAL A 202 -12.23 -32.17 -43.89
C VAL A 202 -11.07 -31.88 -42.95
N PHE A 203 -9.88 -32.41 -43.28
CA PHE A 203 -8.66 -32.16 -42.53
C PHE A 203 -8.32 -30.66 -42.47
N LEU A 204 -8.34 -29.97 -43.62
CA LEU A 204 -8.04 -28.52 -43.69
C LEU A 204 -9.03 -27.68 -42.88
N LEU A 205 -10.31 -27.99 -42.95
CA LEU A 205 -11.34 -27.30 -42.16
C LEU A 205 -11.15 -27.53 -40.65
N SER A 206 -10.78 -28.75 -40.25
CA SER A 206 -10.48 -29.08 -38.86
C SER A 206 -9.24 -28.35 -38.39
N SER A 207 -8.14 -28.38 -39.17
CA SER A 207 -6.88 -27.68 -38.87
C SER A 207 -7.07 -26.18 -38.76
N ALA A 208 -7.81 -25.55 -39.68
CA ALA A 208 -8.11 -24.14 -39.63
C ALA A 208 -8.91 -23.75 -38.36
N ARG A 209 -9.92 -24.60 -37.98
CA ARG A 209 -10.66 -24.38 -36.72
C ARG A 209 -9.76 -24.48 -35.49
N GLN A 210 -8.86 -25.45 -35.46
CA GLN A 210 -7.94 -25.63 -34.34
C GLN A 210 -6.93 -24.46 -34.25
N SER A 211 -6.39 -24.00 -35.38
CA SER A 211 -5.49 -22.83 -35.44
C SER A 211 -6.17 -21.59 -34.93
N ARG A 212 -7.41 -21.34 -35.31
CA ARG A 212 -8.21 -20.23 -34.83
C ARG A 212 -8.43 -20.27 -33.32
N ARG A 213 -8.83 -21.42 -32.78
CA ARG A 213 -9.04 -21.58 -31.32
C ARG A 213 -7.78 -21.26 -30.52
N ARG A 214 -6.64 -21.81 -30.97
CA ARG A 214 -5.33 -21.50 -30.31
C ARG A 214 -5.00 -20.00 -30.34
N MET A 215 -5.33 -19.33 -31.42
CA MET A 215 -5.06 -17.90 -31.56
C MET A 215 -5.97 -17.08 -30.66
N GLU A 216 -7.26 -17.40 -30.61
CA GLU A 216 -8.23 -16.76 -29.69
C GLU A 216 -7.83 -16.95 -28.22
N GLU A 217 -7.40 -18.17 -27.84
CA GLU A 217 -6.94 -18.51 -26.50
C GLU A 217 -5.67 -17.72 -26.12
N ASN A 218 -4.69 -17.68 -27.01
CA ASN A 218 -3.46 -16.92 -26.77
C ASN A 218 -3.71 -15.41 -26.62
N GLN A 219 -4.59 -14.84 -27.42
CA GLN A 219 -4.99 -13.43 -27.27
C GLN A 219 -5.69 -13.17 -25.94
N HIS A 220 -6.62 -14.06 -25.57
CA HIS A 220 -7.32 -13.96 -24.28
C HIS A 220 -6.36 -14.01 -23.09
N LEU A 221 -5.38 -14.93 -23.12
CA LEU A 221 -4.37 -15.04 -22.07
C LEU A 221 -3.49 -13.77 -21.97
N ARG A 222 -3.10 -13.22 -23.12
CA ARG A 222 -2.32 -11.96 -23.14
C ARG A 222 -3.09 -10.80 -22.55
N LEU A 223 -4.34 -10.60 -22.95
CA LEU A 223 -5.19 -9.54 -22.42
C LEU A 223 -5.43 -9.69 -20.92
N LYS A 224 -5.68 -10.92 -20.47
CA LYS A 224 -5.86 -11.21 -19.05
C LYS A 224 -4.58 -10.95 -18.24
N ALA A 225 -3.41 -11.27 -18.79
CA ALA A 225 -2.13 -10.98 -18.14
C ALA A 225 -1.92 -9.45 -17.99
N THR A 226 -2.16 -8.70 -19.07
CA THR A 226 -2.03 -7.22 -19.04
C THR A 226 -3.04 -6.58 -18.08
N GLU A 227 -4.27 -7.06 -18.05
CA GLU A 227 -5.29 -6.57 -17.12
C GLU A 227 -4.94 -6.88 -15.67
N ASN A 228 -4.48 -8.10 -15.38
CA ASN A 228 -4.01 -8.47 -14.03
C ASN A 228 -2.84 -7.59 -13.58
N GLU A 229 -1.88 -7.33 -14.46
CA GLU A 229 -0.75 -6.45 -14.18
C GLU A 229 -1.23 -5.04 -13.84
N ARG A 230 -2.15 -4.51 -14.64
CA ARG A 230 -2.75 -3.19 -14.41
C ARG A 230 -3.50 -3.13 -13.08
N GLN A 231 -4.29 -4.15 -12.75
CA GLN A 231 -5.03 -4.23 -11.49
C GLN A 231 -4.09 -4.28 -10.28
N LEU A 232 -3.02 -5.09 -10.34
CA LEU A 232 -2.02 -5.14 -9.29
C LEU A 232 -1.34 -3.79 -9.09
N HIS A 233 -0.94 -3.14 -10.16
CA HIS A 233 -0.33 -1.81 -10.09
C HIS A 233 -1.28 -0.79 -9.47
N GLN A 234 -2.54 -0.77 -9.90
CA GLN A 234 -3.56 0.09 -9.33
C GLN A 234 -3.83 -0.19 -7.85
N MET A 235 -3.84 -1.45 -7.42
CA MET A 235 -3.98 -1.81 -6.01
C MET A 235 -2.82 -1.29 -5.16
N LEU A 236 -1.59 -1.37 -5.64
CA LEU A 236 -0.42 -0.82 -4.95
C LEU A 236 -0.49 0.71 -4.89
N GLU A 237 -0.86 1.37 -5.99
CA GLU A 237 -0.98 2.83 -6.08
C GLU A 237 -2.05 3.41 -5.15
N THR A 238 -3.24 2.77 -5.12
CA THR A 238 -4.38 3.24 -4.31
C THR A 238 -4.35 2.74 -2.87
N SER A 239 -3.35 1.94 -2.48
CA SER A 239 -3.20 1.42 -1.12
C SER A 239 -3.05 2.56 -0.12
N PRO A 240 -3.84 2.57 0.99
CA PRO A 240 -3.64 3.51 2.09
C PRO A 240 -2.36 3.22 2.88
N VAL A 241 -1.75 2.05 2.71
CA VAL A 241 -0.48 1.70 3.33
C VAL A 241 0.64 2.28 2.50
N ALA A 242 1.51 3.06 3.11
CA ALA A 242 2.69 3.61 2.47
C ALA A 242 3.58 2.46 1.96
N THR A 243 3.75 2.40 0.63
CA THR A 243 4.41 1.28 -0.05
C THR A 243 5.49 1.80 -0.98
N ARG A 244 6.68 1.21 -0.89
CA ARG A 244 7.74 1.40 -1.89
C ARG A 244 8.32 0.08 -2.33
N ILE A 245 8.85 0.03 -3.54
CA ILE A 245 9.68 -1.07 -4.04
C ILE A 245 11.04 -0.46 -4.39
N ALA A 246 12.10 -1.08 -3.90
CA ALA A 246 13.47 -0.69 -4.23
C ALA A 246 14.19 -1.86 -4.92
N ASP A 247 15.04 -1.55 -5.87
CA ASP A 247 15.90 -2.52 -6.54
C ASP A 247 16.92 -3.07 -5.53
N ALA A 248 17.10 -4.39 -5.50
CA ALA A 248 17.92 -5.05 -4.49
C ALA A 248 19.43 -4.81 -4.69
N ASP A 249 19.87 -4.55 -5.93
CA ASP A 249 21.29 -4.38 -6.28
C ASP A 249 21.72 -2.91 -6.17
N THR A 250 20.88 -1.99 -6.67
CA THR A 250 21.19 -0.55 -6.68
C THR A 250 20.66 0.19 -5.47
N PHE A 251 19.79 -0.44 -4.69
CA PHE A 251 19.09 0.13 -3.54
C PHE A 251 18.22 1.36 -3.87
N LYS A 252 17.95 1.63 -5.14
CA LYS A 252 17.14 2.76 -5.56
C LYS A 252 15.66 2.42 -5.55
N VAL A 253 14.83 3.35 -5.14
CA VAL A 253 13.39 3.24 -5.24
C VAL A 253 12.98 3.22 -6.71
N ILE A 254 12.23 2.19 -7.12
CA ILE A 254 11.70 2.03 -8.48
C ILE A 254 10.18 2.21 -8.52
N PHE A 255 9.51 2.11 -7.38
CA PHE A 255 8.08 2.38 -7.22
C PHE A 255 7.82 2.97 -5.84
N ALA A 256 6.95 3.95 -5.78
CA ALA A 256 6.44 4.55 -4.55
C ALA A 256 4.98 4.96 -4.78
N ASN A 257 4.07 4.53 -3.89
CA ASN A 257 2.68 4.97 -3.97
C ASN A 257 2.48 6.36 -3.32
N ALA A 258 1.31 6.95 -3.53
CA ALA A 258 0.96 8.25 -2.98
C ALA A 258 1.09 8.29 -1.44
N SER A 259 0.72 7.21 -0.75
CA SER A 259 0.82 7.12 0.71
C SER A 259 2.28 7.14 1.21
N TYR A 260 3.21 6.49 0.48
CA TYR A 260 4.63 6.58 0.80
C TYR A 260 5.20 7.97 0.53
N ALA A 261 4.84 8.57 -0.58
CA ALA A 261 5.25 9.94 -0.91
C ALA A 261 4.76 10.93 0.17
N GLN A 262 3.52 10.82 0.61
CA GLN A 262 2.97 11.62 1.71
C GLN A 262 3.71 11.36 3.04
N LEU A 263 4.08 10.12 3.32
CA LEU A 263 4.83 9.76 4.53
C LEU A 263 6.17 10.50 4.61
N ILE A 264 6.89 10.58 3.48
CA ILE A 264 8.20 11.25 3.39
C ILE A 264 8.12 12.72 2.96
N GLU A 265 6.90 13.27 2.85
CA GLU A 265 6.60 14.66 2.45
C GLU A 265 7.21 15.04 1.10
N SER A 266 7.00 14.17 0.10
CA SER A 266 7.50 14.28 -1.26
C SER A 266 6.44 13.88 -2.28
N THR A 267 6.77 13.85 -3.56
CA THR A 267 5.95 13.27 -4.61
C THR A 267 6.43 11.86 -4.98
N PRO A 268 5.58 10.99 -5.56
CA PRO A 268 6.02 9.68 -6.03
C PRO A 268 7.19 9.77 -7.02
N GLU A 269 7.16 10.75 -7.91
CA GLU A 269 8.19 10.97 -8.93
C GLU A 269 9.54 11.35 -8.32
N GLU A 270 9.55 12.18 -7.29
CA GLU A 270 10.76 12.57 -6.57
C GLU A 270 11.31 11.43 -5.70
N ALA A 271 10.43 10.58 -5.16
CA ALA A 271 10.84 9.41 -4.39
C ALA A 271 11.56 8.35 -5.25
N ILE A 272 11.14 8.20 -6.52
CA ILE A 272 11.76 7.27 -7.47
C ILE A 272 13.21 7.69 -7.75
N GLY A 273 14.11 6.70 -7.75
CA GLY A 273 15.55 6.89 -7.95
C GLY A 273 16.33 7.29 -6.70
N THR A 274 15.66 7.64 -5.60
CA THR A 274 16.33 7.93 -4.32
C THR A 274 16.81 6.67 -3.63
N VAL A 275 17.81 6.81 -2.76
CA VAL A 275 18.27 5.72 -1.89
C VAL A 275 17.62 5.89 -0.52
N PRO A 276 16.85 4.91 -0.04
CA PRO A 276 16.00 5.06 1.15
C PRO A 276 16.72 5.40 2.45
N VAL A 277 17.99 5.04 2.60
CA VAL A 277 18.78 5.29 3.83
C VAL A 277 18.78 6.77 4.25
N GLN A 278 18.62 7.69 3.30
CA GLN A 278 18.59 9.13 3.59
C GLN A 278 17.41 9.56 4.49
N TYR A 279 16.33 8.78 4.51
CA TYR A 279 15.14 9.05 5.33
C TYR A 279 15.20 8.39 6.71
N TYR A 280 16.22 7.61 7.03
CA TYR A 280 16.34 6.97 8.34
C TYR A 280 17.03 7.90 9.33
N ALA A 281 16.47 8.02 10.53
CA ALA A 281 17.10 8.80 11.60
C ALA A 281 18.43 8.15 12.00
N GLN A 282 18.48 6.83 12.03
CA GLN A 282 19.68 6.03 12.26
C GLN A 282 19.94 5.14 11.05
N ALA A 283 21.05 5.36 10.35
CA ALA A 283 21.43 4.56 9.17
C ALA A 283 21.59 3.06 9.50
N GLN A 284 21.91 2.74 10.75
CA GLN A 284 22.05 1.36 11.23
C GLN A 284 20.75 0.57 11.06
N ASP A 285 19.59 1.18 11.32
CA ASP A 285 18.29 0.51 11.12
C ASP A 285 18.07 0.05 9.68
N TYR A 286 18.54 0.83 8.71
CA TYR A 286 18.50 0.46 7.30
C TYR A 286 19.42 -0.74 7.01
N PHE A 287 20.67 -0.69 7.46
CA PHE A 287 21.64 -1.75 7.22
C PHE A 287 21.24 -3.06 7.90
N ASP A 288 20.68 -3.01 9.11
CA ASP A 288 20.18 -4.20 9.80
C ASP A 288 19.09 -4.90 8.98
N VAL A 289 18.18 -4.14 8.36
CA VAL A 289 17.16 -4.68 7.46
C VAL A 289 17.82 -5.37 6.27
N GLN A 290 18.81 -4.73 5.63
CA GLN A 290 19.50 -5.30 4.47
C GLN A 290 20.22 -6.61 4.82
N VAL A 291 20.84 -6.70 5.99
CA VAL A 291 21.51 -7.93 6.47
C VAL A 291 20.52 -9.08 6.62
N VAL A 292 19.30 -8.82 7.15
CA VAL A 292 18.28 -9.86 7.30
C VAL A 292 17.78 -10.33 5.94
N LEU A 293 17.50 -9.39 5.03
CA LEU A 293 17.01 -9.70 3.68
C LEU A 293 18.04 -10.45 2.83
N ALA A 294 19.33 -10.09 2.92
CA ALA A 294 20.41 -10.78 2.22
C ALA A 294 20.58 -12.25 2.66
N LYS A 295 20.14 -12.61 3.87
CA LYS A 295 20.11 -13.99 4.38
C LYS A 295 18.81 -14.73 4.00
N GLY A 296 17.96 -14.16 3.15
CA GLY A 296 16.66 -14.73 2.76
C GLY A 296 15.58 -14.60 3.85
N GLY A 297 15.80 -13.77 4.87
CA GLY A 297 14.80 -13.47 5.90
C GLY A 297 13.81 -12.41 5.47
N GLN A 298 12.86 -12.13 6.35
CA GLN A 298 11.91 -11.02 6.23
C GLN A 298 11.92 -10.19 7.50
N VAL A 299 11.58 -8.92 7.40
CA VAL A 299 11.43 -8.04 8.57
C VAL A 299 9.96 -7.65 8.67
N VAL A 300 9.36 -7.82 9.84
CA VAL A 300 7.94 -7.52 10.07
C VAL A 300 7.80 -6.57 11.26
N ASN A 301 7.09 -5.47 11.06
CA ASN A 301 6.74 -4.49 12.09
C ASN A 301 7.95 -3.97 12.90
N LYS A 302 9.10 -3.77 12.25
CA LYS A 302 10.23 -3.13 12.90
C LYS A 302 9.88 -1.65 13.14
N LEU A 303 10.02 -1.22 14.40
CA LEU A 303 9.87 0.19 14.75
C LEU A 303 11.09 0.96 14.25
N ILE A 304 10.86 1.99 13.44
CA ILE A 304 11.89 2.80 12.83
C ILE A 304 11.52 4.29 12.97
N GLU A 305 12.47 5.12 13.33
CA GLU A 305 12.35 6.57 13.24
C GLU A 305 12.84 7.03 11.87
N ILE A 306 11.98 7.73 11.13
CA ILE A 306 12.32 8.38 9.87
C ILE A 306 12.35 9.90 10.04
N ARG A 307 13.18 10.57 9.23
CA ARG A 307 13.38 12.02 9.25
C ARG A 307 13.50 12.60 7.86
N ALA A 308 13.35 13.91 7.77
CA ALA A 308 13.66 14.67 6.56
C ALA A 308 15.13 14.49 6.14
N PRO A 309 15.44 14.36 4.84
CA PRO A 309 16.79 14.10 4.36
C PRO A 309 17.74 15.28 4.60
N LYS A 310 17.42 16.50 4.28
CA LYS A 310 18.28 17.69 4.54
C LYS A 310 17.41 18.95 4.65
N GLY A 311 17.60 19.70 5.75
CA GLY A 311 17.03 21.04 5.90
C GLY A 311 15.58 21.13 6.36
N GLU A 312 14.84 20.06 6.32
CA GLU A 312 13.49 19.95 6.86
C GLU A 312 13.52 19.36 8.28
N HIS A 313 12.59 19.76 9.16
CA HIS A 313 12.63 19.39 10.57
C HIS A 313 11.48 18.47 10.98
N TRP A 314 11.08 17.50 10.13
CA TRP A 314 10.12 16.51 10.53
C TRP A 314 10.77 15.18 10.95
N ARG A 315 10.14 14.52 11.88
CA ARG A 315 10.45 13.16 12.33
C ARG A 315 9.15 12.41 12.49
N LYS A 316 9.15 11.15 12.07
CA LYS A 316 7.98 10.27 12.17
C LYS A 316 8.40 8.90 12.65
N TRP A 317 7.52 8.26 13.40
CA TRP A 317 7.68 6.88 13.83
C TRP A 317 6.86 5.96 12.93
N VAL A 318 7.50 4.95 12.37
CA VAL A 318 6.83 3.99 11.48
C VAL A 318 7.07 2.56 11.93
N LEU A 319 6.04 1.72 11.78
CA LEU A 319 6.21 0.27 11.76
C LEU A 319 6.48 -0.15 10.33
N ALA A 320 7.69 -0.63 10.07
CA ALA A 320 8.16 -0.98 8.75
C ALA A 320 8.29 -2.50 8.58
N SER A 321 7.80 -3.00 7.44
CA SER A 321 7.94 -4.41 7.06
C SER A 321 8.60 -4.51 5.69
N TYR A 322 9.51 -5.49 5.53
CA TYR A 322 10.30 -5.64 4.31
C TYR A 322 10.32 -7.08 3.86
N PHE A 323 10.14 -7.26 2.55
CA PHE A 323 10.07 -8.56 1.89
C PHE A 323 10.89 -8.52 0.61
N SER A 324 11.70 -9.56 0.38
CA SER A 324 12.33 -9.77 -0.92
C SER A 324 11.31 -10.34 -1.89
N MET A 325 11.21 -9.78 -3.09
CA MET A 325 10.31 -10.24 -4.14
C MET A 325 10.93 -9.98 -5.51
N GLU A 326 10.38 -10.63 -6.53
CA GLU A 326 10.67 -10.31 -7.93
C GLU A 326 9.60 -9.34 -8.47
N TYR A 327 10.03 -8.21 -9.01
CA TYR A 327 9.15 -7.23 -9.63
C TYR A 327 9.75 -6.80 -10.97
N GLN A 328 8.97 -6.89 -12.05
CA GLN A 328 9.42 -6.63 -13.44
C GLN A 328 10.70 -7.42 -13.82
N ASN A 329 10.75 -8.69 -13.45
CA ASN A 329 11.89 -9.60 -13.68
C ASN A 329 13.21 -9.13 -13.04
N ARG A 330 13.15 -8.42 -11.91
CA ARG A 330 14.31 -7.97 -11.14
C ARG A 330 14.16 -8.31 -9.67
N PRO A 331 15.23 -8.66 -8.99
CA PRO A 331 15.20 -8.82 -7.55
C PRO A 331 14.97 -7.46 -6.88
N THR A 332 13.98 -7.39 -6.01
CA THR A 332 13.56 -6.16 -5.36
C THR A 332 13.20 -6.36 -3.90
N VAL A 333 13.14 -5.25 -3.17
CA VAL A 333 12.67 -5.19 -1.80
C VAL A 333 11.41 -4.35 -1.73
N LEU A 334 10.31 -5.00 -1.37
CA LEU A 334 9.05 -4.36 -1.01
C LEU A 334 9.14 -3.86 0.42
N GLY A 335 8.84 -2.61 0.65
CA GLY A 335 8.71 -2.00 1.97
C GLY A 335 7.29 -1.49 2.20
N TRP A 336 6.68 -1.89 3.32
CA TRP A 336 5.43 -1.36 3.84
C TRP A 336 5.69 -0.55 5.11
N PHE A 337 5.03 0.61 5.21
CA PHE A 337 5.23 1.52 6.32
C PHE A 337 3.88 1.97 6.87
N TYR A 338 3.72 1.83 8.16
CA TYR A 338 2.55 2.33 8.87
C TYR A 338 2.98 3.45 9.82
N ASP A 339 2.51 4.67 9.57
CA ASP A 339 2.82 5.82 10.42
C ASP A 339 2.09 5.68 11.76
N ILE A 340 2.88 5.67 12.85
CA ILE A 340 2.38 5.59 14.22
C ILE A 340 2.76 6.81 15.04
N THR A 341 3.17 7.90 14.39
CA THR A 341 3.68 9.11 15.06
C THR A 341 2.65 9.67 16.04
N ASP A 342 1.41 9.84 15.61
CA ASP A 342 0.33 10.35 16.47
C ASP A 342 0.05 9.42 17.66
N ARG A 343 0.11 8.12 17.42
CA ARG A 343 -0.07 7.13 18.49
C ARG A 343 1.06 7.21 19.50
N LYS A 344 2.31 7.27 19.03
CA LYS A 344 3.49 7.37 19.89
C LYS A 344 3.50 8.66 20.72
N LEU A 345 3.17 9.79 20.10
CA LEU A 345 3.03 11.07 20.78
C LEU A 345 1.93 11.05 21.86
N LYS A 346 0.82 10.37 21.58
CA LYS A 346 -0.25 10.20 22.58
C LYS A 346 0.18 9.30 23.74
N GLU A 347 0.85 8.18 23.44
CA GLU A 347 1.39 7.27 24.46
C GLU A 347 2.38 8.02 25.38
N ASP A 348 3.36 8.73 24.81
CA ASP A 348 4.35 9.54 25.55
C ASP A 348 3.67 10.64 26.38
N ARG A 349 2.61 11.27 25.84
CA ARG A 349 1.83 12.27 26.57
C ARG A 349 1.04 11.66 27.72
N VAL A 350 0.42 10.49 27.52
CA VAL A 350 -0.30 9.78 28.60
C VAL A 350 0.68 9.37 29.70
N GLU A 351 1.84 8.83 29.34
CA GLU A 351 2.89 8.48 30.29
C GLU A 351 3.38 9.72 31.08
N HIS A 352 3.61 10.83 30.37
CA HIS A 352 3.99 12.07 31.02
C HIS A 352 2.92 12.59 32.00
N LEU A 353 1.63 12.54 31.61
CA LEU A 353 0.51 12.92 32.47
C LEU A 353 0.31 11.98 33.66
N ALA A 354 0.66 10.70 33.52
CA ALA A 354 0.59 9.74 34.61
C ALA A 354 1.58 10.04 35.74
N TYR A 355 2.71 10.70 35.44
CA TYR A 355 3.79 10.94 36.39
C TYR A 355 4.10 12.41 36.66
N HIS A 356 3.52 13.36 35.90
CA HIS A 356 3.78 14.79 36.05
C HIS A 356 2.48 15.57 36.20
N ASP A 357 2.55 16.64 36.99
CA ASP A 357 1.48 17.65 37.13
C ASP A 357 1.36 18.49 35.85
N PRO A 358 0.20 18.52 35.18
CA PRO A 358 0.06 19.19 33.89
C PRO A 358 0.21 20.73 33.96
N LEU A 359 0.01 21.35 35.13
CA LEU A 359 0.11 22.80 35.30
C LEU A 359 1.56 23.23 35.46
N THR A 360 2.30 22.57 36.33
CA THR A 360 3.64 22.99 36.75
C THR A 360 4.77 22.21 36.08
N GLY A 361 4.46 21.06 35.44
CA GLY A 361 5.43 20.14 34.87
C GLY A 361 6.29 19.42 35.92
N LEU A 362 6.02 19.60 37.20
CA LEU A 362 6.70 18.87 38.28
C LEU A 362 6.23 17.43 38.34
N PRO A 363 7.00 16.51 38.93
CA PRO A 363 6.52 15.23 39.38
C PRO A 363 5.18 15.37 40.12
N ASN A 364 4.22 14.52 39.76
CA ASN A 364 2.95 14.45 40.47
C ASN A 364 3.07 13.55 41.71
N ARG A 365 1.94 13.33 42.38
CA ARG A 365 1.83 12.48 43.54
C ARG A 365 2.34 11.05 43.29
N SER A 366 1.99 10.43 42.16
CA SER A 366 2.38 9.04 41.85
C SER A 366 3.90 8.89 41.74
N LEU A 367 4.55 9.78 40.99
CA LEU A 367 6.00 9.77 40.84
C LEU A 367 6.72 10.14 42.15
N PHE A 368 6.13 11.01 42.97
CA PHE A 368 6.65 11.34 44.30
C PHE A 368 6.68 10.11 45.22
N LEU A 369 5.58 9.38 45.32
CA LEU A 369 5.48 8.19 46.18
C LEU A 369 6.47 7.11 45.76
N ASP A 370 6.58 6.85 44.47
CA ASP A 370 7.55 5.88 43.93
C ASP A 370 9.00 6.28 44.32
N ARG A 371 9.38 7.54 44.11
CA ARG A 371 10.71 8.03 44.49
C ARG A 371 10.96 7.98 46.01
N LEU A 372 9.97 8.34 46.81
CA LEU A 372 10.08 8.30 48.26
C LEU A 372 10.35 6.88 48.74
N GLN A 373 9.61 5.89 48.21
CA GLN A 373 9.80 4.50 48.54
C GLN A 373 11.21 4.00 48.19
N GLN A 374 11.68 4.34 46.99
CA GLN A 374 13.03 3.97 46.54
C GLN A 374 14.13 4.60 47.43
N GLU A 375 13.98 5.88 47.80
CA GLU A 375 15.01 6.55 48.59
C GLU A 375 15.00 6.12 50.06
N ILE A 376 13.84 5.81 50.66
CA ILE A 376 13.77 5.18 51.99
C ILE A 376 14.40 3.79 51.98
N ALA A 377 14.09 2.94 51.00
CA ALA A 377 14.70 1.64 50.90
C ALA A 377 16.23 1.74 50.72
N ARG A 378 16.70 2.66 49.92
CA ARG A 378 18.14 2.94 49.76
C ARG A 378 18.79 3.42 51.06
N ALA A 379 18.14 4.39 51.76
CA ALA A 379 18.65 4.92 53.04
C ALA A 379 18.73 3.81 54.10
N ALA A 380 17.77 2.92 54.16
CA ALA A 380 17.81 1.76 55.08
C ALA A 380 19.03 0.86 54.86
N GLN A 381 19.39 0.64 53.58
CA GLN A 381 20.57 -0.20 53.24
C GLN A 381 21.89 0.43 53.62
N ILE A 382 22.05 1.75 53.41
CA ILE A 382 23.32 2.47 53.64
C ILE A 382 23.38 3.15 54.99
N LYS A 383 22.36 3.00 55.84
CA LYS A 383 22.16 3.74 57.10
C LYS A 383 22.22 5.26 56.88
N GLY A 384 21.64 5.72 55.81
CA GLY A 384 21.52 7.12 55.43
C GLY A 384 20.25 7.76 55.97
N SER A 385 20.09 9.04 55.71
CA SER A 385 18.89 9.82 56.09
C SER A 385 18.20 10.43 54.86
N VAL A 386 16.89 10.57 54.95
CA VAL A 386 16.06 11.24 53.95
C VAL A 386 15.23 12.28 54.65
N ALA A 387 15.21 13.51 54.14
CA ALA A 387 14.28 14.52 54.64
C ALA A 387 13.14 14.76 53.64
N LEU A 388 11.97 14.99 54.20
CA LEU A 388 10.76 15.38 53.49
C LEU A 388 10.34 16.77 54.00
N ILE A 389 10.12 17.70 53.06
CA ILE A 389 9.59 19.03 53.36
C ILE A 389 8.23 19.15 52.71
N PHE A 390 7.18 19.34 53.49
CA PHE A 390 5.84 19.66 53.03
C PHE A 390 5.72 21.19 52.93
N VAL A 391 5.19 21.69 51.82
CA VAL A 391 5.07 23.15 51.54
C VAL A 391 3.64 23.43 51.13
N ASP A 392 3.03 24.44 51.77
CA ASP A 392 1.68 24.90 51.45
C ASP A 392 1.69 26.42 51.30
N LEU A 393 1.06 26.92 50.23
CA LEU A 393 0.97 28.37 50.00
C LEU A 393 -0.19 28.95 50.79
N ASP A 394 0.12 29.77 51.77
CA ASP A 394 -0.89 30.35 52.65
C ASP A 394 -1.86 31.27 51.90
N ALA A 395 -3.15 31.14 52.18
CA ALA A 395 -4.19 32.00 51.59
C ALA A 395 -4.23 32.00 50.03
N PHE A 396 -3.86 30.89 49.39
CA PHE A 396 -3.92 30.77 47.92
C PHE A 396 -5.36 30.86 47.39
N LYS A 397 -6.36 30.27 48.06
CA LYS A 397 -7.76 30.34 47.65
C LYS A 397 -8.27 31.79 47.52
N PRO A 398 -8.07 32.73 48.49
CA PRO A 398 -8.37 34.16 48.31
C PRO A 398 -7.75 34.80 47.06
N VAL A 399 -6.56 34.35 46.63
CA VAL A 399 -5.95 34.85 45.38
C VAL A 399 -6.79 34.42 44.18
N ASN A 400 -7.20 33.15 44.11
CA ASN A 400 -8.09 32.68 43.04
C ASN A 400 -9.44 33.41 43.06
N ASP A 401 -10.02 33.60 44.25
CA ASP A 401 -11.33 34.22 44.39
C ASP A 401 -11.31 35.71 43.97
N ARG A 402 -10.18 36.39 44.18
CA ARG A 402 -10.01 37.82 43.87
C ARG A 402 -9.51 38.10 42.46
N TYR A 403 -8.58 37.31 41.95
CA TYR A 403 -7.86 37.61 40.71
C TYR A 403 -8.14 36.60 39.60
N GLY A 404 -8.91 35.55 39.90
CA GLY A 404 -9.25 34.47 38.95
C GLY A 404 -8.21 33.34 38.88
N HIS A 405 -8.64 32.20 38.37
CA HIS A 405 -7.84 30.97 38.32
C HIS A 405 -6.58 31.10 37.46
N ASN A 406 -6.59 31.91 36.39
CA ASN A 406 -5.42 32.07 35.54
C ASN A 406 -4.24 32.67 36.31
N ILE A 407 -4.50 33.69 37.13
CA ILE A 407 -3.47 34.32 37.99
C ILE A 407 -3.00 33.33 39.06
N GLY A 408 -3.91 32.55 39.63
CA GLY A 408 -3.54 31.48 40.54
C GLY A 408 -2.67 30.38 39.91
N ASP A 409 -2.98 29.99 38.69
CA ASP A 409 -2.19 29.01 37.94
C ASP A 409 -0.77 29.51 37.66
N ASP A 410 -0.60 30.76 37.27
CA ASP A 410 0.72 31.33 37.02
C ASP A 410 1.50 31.58 38.32
N LEU A 411 0.80 31.87 39.42
CA LEU A 411 1.42 31.89 40.75
C LEU A 411 1.95 30.52 41.14
N LEU A 412 1.19 29.43 40.89
CA LEU A 412 1.63 28.06 41.15
C LEU A 412 2.82 27.66 40.28
N LYS A 413 2.85 28.03 38.99
CA LYS A 413 4.02 27.83 38.13
C LYS A 413 5.25 28.54 38.65
N THR A 414 5.08 29.80 39.05
CA THR A 414 6.18 30.60 39.61
C THR A 414 6.68 30.04 40.95
N ALA A 415 5.78 29.56 41.82
CA ALA A 415 6.14 28.91 43.07
C ALA A 415 6.93 27.62 42.83
N ALA A 416 6.46 26.79 41.88
CA ALA A 416 7.15 25.58 41.46
C ALA A 416 8.58 25.86 40.98
N GLU A 417 8.77 26.88 40.15
CA GLU A 417 10.10 27.30 39.67
C GLU A 417 10.99 27.83 40.83
N ARG A 418 10.44 28.63 41.73
CA ARG A 418 11.18 29.14 42.90
C ARG A 418 11.65 28.00 43.80
N ILE A 419 10.78 27.01 44.10
CA ILE A 419 11.14 25.85 44.92
C ILE A 419 12.23 25.04 44.20
N ARG A 420 12.05 24.74 42.91
CA ARG A 420 13.03 23.98 42.11
C ARG A 420 14.40 24.66 42.09
N ASN A 421 14.44 25.98 41.98
CA ASN A 421 15.69 26.77 41.95
C ASN A 421 16.41 26.82 43.30
N CYS A 422 15.73 26.50 44.41
CA CYS A 422 16.37 26.36 45.74
C CYS A 422 17.07 25.02 45.91
N LEU A 423 16.82 24.03 45.03
CA LEU A 423 17.42 22.70 45.13
C LEU A 423 18.74 22.67 44.36
N ASN A 424 19.83 22.39 45.05
CA ASN A 424 21.18 22.45 44.47
C ASN A 424 21.73 21.11 44.03
N ARG A 425 21.17 19.98 44.50
CA ARG A 425 21.64 18.64 44.18
C ARG A 425 20.73 18.00 43.14
N LYS A 426 21.31 17.26 42.21
CA LYS A 426 20.53 16.49 41.19
C LYS A 426 19.62 15.42 41.77
N THR A 427 19.91 15.00 43.01
CA THR A 427 19.12 13.99 43.72
C THR A 427 17.89 14.58 44.41
N ASP A 428 17.90 15.91 44.68
CA ASP A 428 16.76 16.57 45.29
C ASP A 428 15.63 16.73 44.28
N SER A 429 14.42 16.56 44.75
CA SER A 429 13.26 16.70 43.88
C SER A 429 12.10 17.41 44.55
N VAL A 430 11.38 18.21 43.77
CA VAL A 430 10.11 18.83 44.17
C VAL A 430 8.99 18.20 43.35
N SER A 431 7.85 17.98 44.01
CA SER A 431 6.62 17.44 43.44
C SER A 431 5.44 18.30 43.85
N ARG A 432 4.41 18.36 42.98
CA ARG A 432 3.13 18.98 43.34
C ARG A 432 2.12 17.88 43.62
N ILE A 433 1.54 17.88 44.81
CA ILE A 433 0.61 16.84 45.25
C ILE A 433 -0.84 17.16 44.83
N GLY A 434 -1.18 18.43 44.82
CA GLY A 434 -2.47 18.96 44.39
C GLY A 434 -2.78 20.32 45.00
N GLY A 435 -3.63 21.10 44.35
CA GLY A 435 -3.94 22.44 44.81
C GLY A 435 -2.69 23.32 44.98
N ASP A 436 -2.47 23.82 46.16
CA ASP A 436 -1.38 24.69 46.61
C ASP A 436 -0.28 23.95 47.39
N GLU A 437 -0.31 22.59 47.39
CA GLU A 437 0.60 21.75 48.16
C GLU A 437 1.75 21.22 47.32
N PHE A 438 2.98 21.44 47.79
CA PHE A 438 4.22 20.90 47.19
C PHE A 438 4.96 20.05 48.24
N VAL A 439 5.72 19.10 47.77
CA VAL A 439 6.63 18.30 48.60
C VAL A 439 8.03 18.30 48.01
N VAL A 440 9.02 18.41 48.89
CA VAL A 440 10.43 18.34 48.51
C VAL A 440 11.04 17.13 49.18
N LEU A 441 11.69 16.30 48.39
CA LEU A 441 12.42 15.12 48.83
C LEU A 441 13.92 15.38 48.76
N LEU A 442 14.61 15.20 49.86
CA LEU A 442 16.04 15.44 50.02
C LEU A 442 16.74 14.09 50.41
N PRO A 443 17.16 13.27 49.44
CA PRO A 443 17.90 12.05 49.71
C PRO A 443 19.28 12.34 50.30
N ALA A 444 19.78 11.41 51.11
CA ALA A 444 21.13 11.48 51.69
C ALA A 444 21.47 12.83 52.33
N ILE A 445 20.51 13.38 53.07
CA ILE A 445 20.74 14.60 53.88
C ILE A 445 21.64 14.29 55.06
N LYS A 446 22.54 15.18 55.40
CA LYS A 446 23.53 14.92 56.43
C LYS A 446 22.93 14.95 57.84
N ASP A 447 22.11 15.95 58.10
CA ASP A 447 21.52 16.19 59.43
C ASP A 447 20.25 17.05 59.31
N GLU A 448 19.55 17.24 60.42
CA GLU A 448 18.35 18.08 60.51
C GLU A 448 18.64 19.52 60.10
N GLN A 449 19.80 20.08 60.47
CA GLN A 449 20.15 21.46 60.14
C GLN A 449 20.26 21.69 58.65
N GLY A 450 20.79 20.69 57.91
CA GLY A 450 20.84 20.73 56.46
C GLY A 450 19.44 20.74 55.81
N ALA A 451 18.50 19.95 56.34
CA ALA A 451 17.13 19.94 55.87
C ALA A 451 16.40 21.28 56.17
N VAL A 452 16.60 21.80 57.38
CA VAL A 452 16.04 23.10 57.78
C VAL A 452 16.58 24.24 56.92
N ALA A 453 17.88 24.26 56.64
CA ALA A 453 18.49 25.29 55.79
C ALA A 453 17.88 25.32 54.38
N VAL A 454 17.57 24.13 53.78
CA VAL A 454 16.85 24.07 52.49
C VAL A 454 15.41 24.56 52.64
N ALA A 455 14.70 24.17 53.70
CA ALA A 455 13.34 24.63 53.97
C ALA A 455 13.26 26.16 54.16
N GLU A 456 14.17 26.74 54.90
CA GLU A 456 14.25 28.18 55.09
C GLU A 456 14.60 28.92 53.79
N HIS A 457 15.48 28.36 52.97
CA HIS A 457 15.77 28.92 51.65
C HIS A 457 14.54 28.94 50.76
N ILE A 458 13.75 27.84 50.74
CA ILE A 458 12.48 27.77 50.03
C ILE A 458 11.49 28.81 50.58
N TRP A 459 11.30 28.86 51.90
CA TRP A 459 10.43 29.82 52.57
C TRP A 459 10.78 31.27 52.21
N LEU A 460 12.05 31.68 52.33
CA LEU A 460 12.53 33.00 51.93
C LEU A 460 12.30 33.31 50.44
N SER A 461 12.43 32.32 49.58
CA SER A 461 12.19 32.47 48.14
C SER A 461 10.72 32.68 47.84
N LEU A 462 9.83 31.97 48.53
CA LEU A 462 8.38 32.06 48.36
C LEU A 462 7.81 33.35 48.99
N SER A 463 8.42 33.90 50.06
CA SER A 463 8.02 35.15 50.68
C SER A 463 8.29 36.39 49.84
N ARG A 464 9.09 36.30 48.77
CA ARG A 464 9.30 37.40 47.82
C ARG A 464 8.04 37.66 46.99
N PRO A 465 7.72 38.95 46.68
CA PRO A 465 6.57 39.28 45.84
C PRO A 465 6.54 38.46 44.53
N PHE A 466 5.39 37.94 44.17
CA PHE A 466 5.16 37.28 42.90
C PHE A 466 4.70 38.31 41.87
N GLN A 467 5.41 38.39 40.75
CA GLN A 467 5.01 39.21 39.62
C GLN A 467 4.30 38.33 38.61
N VAL A 468 2.98 38.44 38.53
CA VAL A 468 2.13 37.64 37.67
C VAL A 468 1.21 38.57 36.89
N GLU A 469 1.24 38.53 35.56
CA GLU A 469 0.43 39.39 34.68
C GLU A 469 0.39 40.87 35.07
N GLY A 470 1.52 41.43 35.51
CA GLY A 470 1.64 42.83 35.93
C GLY A 470 1.11 43.13 37.34
N GLN A 471 0.65 42.13 38.08
CA GLN A 471 0.25 42.23 39.48
C GLN A 471 1.40 41.84 40.43
N ASN A 472 1.55 42.57 41.52
CA ASN A 472 2.44 42.19 42.63
C ASN A 472 1.62 41.52 43.73
N LEU A 473 1.77 40.21 43.85
CA LEU A 473 1.06 39.38 44.83
C LEU A 473 2.02 39.01 45.97
N ASN A 474 1.62 39.27 47.21
CA ASN A 474 2.32 38.82 48.39
C ASN A 474 1.58 37.62 48.98
N ILE A 475 2.23 36.48 49.02
CA ILE A 475 1.72 35.27 49.59
C ILE A 475 2.82 34.66 50.46
N SER A 476 2.46 34.12 51.62
CA SER A 476 3.39 33.40 52.49
C SER A 476 3.28 31.89 52.28
N SER A 477 4.13 31.15 52.95
CA SER A 477 4.09 29.70 52.93
C SER A 477 4.37 29.09 54.30
N SER A 478 3.68 27.99 54.57
CA SER A 478 3.90 27.18 55.77
C SER A 478 4.61 25.89 55.40
N LEU A 479 5.76 25.64 56.05
CA LEU A 479 6.59 24.47 55.74
C LEU A 479 6.74 23.55 56.94
N GLY A 480 6.65 22.24 56.71
CA GLY A 480 6.89 21.20 57.71
C GLY A 480 8.01 20.26 57.27
N VAL A 481 8.94 20.01 58.14
CA VAL A 481 10.14 19.19 57.88
C VAL A 481 10.10 17.91 58.73
N ALA A 482 10.32 16.74 58.13
CA ALA A 482 10.52 15.49 58.84
C ALA A 482 11.68 14.70 58.24
N LEU A 483 12.34 13.91 59.08
CA LEU A 483 13.50 13.10 58.71
C LEU A 483 13.26 11.61 58.97
N TYR A 484 13.73 10.81 58.04
CA TYR A 484 13.92 9.37 58.22
C TYR A 484 15.42 9.13 58.51
N PRO A 485 15.80 8.31 59.50
CA PRO A 485 14.96 7.50 60.41
C PRO A 485 14.54 8.21 61.69
N ASP A 486 14.94 9.45 61.94
CA ASP A 486 14.84 10.12 63.26
C ASP A 486 13.38 10.37 63.68
N HIS A 487 12.53 10.71 62.74
CA HIS A 487 11.13 11.07 63.02
C HIS A 487 10.12 9.97 62.55
N ALA A 488 10.57 9.05 61.70
CA ALA A 488 9.70 8.04 61.08
C ALA A 488 10.48 6.80 60.72
N GLN A 489 9.78 5.62 60.73
CA GLN A 489 10.36 4.32 60.38
C GLN A 489 9.80 3.81 59.04
N SER A 490 8.81 4.47 58.49
CA SER A 490 8.20 4.13 57.19
C SER A 490 7.93 5.40 56.37
N GLU A 491 7.66 5.21 55.08
CA GLU A 491 7.27 6.30 54.16
C GLU A 491 6.00 7.01 54.60
N GLU A 492 4.97 6.23 54.99
CA GLU A 492 3.69 6.78 55.45
C GLU A 492 3.85 7.61 56.73
N GLN A 493 4.66 7.13 57.68
CA GLN A 493 4.98 7.89 58.90
C GLN A 493 5.74 9.17 58.58
N LEU A 494 6.68 9.14 57.62
CA LEU A 494 7.46 10.30 57.24
C LEU A 494 6.58 11.40 56.65
N ILE A 495 5.65 11.01 55.76
CA ILE A 495 4.65 11.89 55.18
C ILE A 495 3.78 12.51 56.28
N GLN A 496 3.25 11.68 57.20
CA GLN A 496 2.42 12.16 58.30
C GLN A 496 3.17 13.13 59.24
N CYS A 497 4.44 12.87 59.53
CA CYS A 497 5.26 13.73 60.38
C CYS A 497 5.51 15.09 59.71
N ALA A 498 5.84 15.10 58.41
CA ALA A 498 6.04 16.36 57.67
C ALA A 498 4.74 17.19 57.55
N ASP A 499 3.60 16.53 57.26
CA ASP A 499 2.28 17.17 57.17
C ASP A 499 1.86 17.75 58.52
N ARG A 500 2.04 17.01 59.64
CA ARG A 500 1.79 17.54 61.00
C ARG A 500 2.65 18.74 61.32
N ALA A 501 3.92 18.72 60.97
CA ALA A 501 4.80 19.87 61.20
C ALA A 501 4.34 21.12 60.41
N MET A 502 3.93 20.94 59.16
CA MET A 502 3.35 21.99 58.32
C MET A 502 2.04 22.54 58.93
N TYR A 503 1.14 21.62 59.35
CA TYR A 503 -0.10 22.05 60.00
C TYR A 503 0.14 22.81 61.30
N HIS A 504 1.15 22.45 62.08
CA HIS A 504 1.58 23.19 63.27
C HIS A 504 2.08 24.59 62.90
N ALA A 505 2.86 24.74 61.81
CA ALA A 505 3.24 26.04 61.28
C ALA A 505 2.02 26.92 60.96
N LYS A 506 0.96 26.33 60.33
CA LYS A 506 -0.29 27.04 60.06
C LYS A 506 -1.01 27.48 61.34
N GLY A 507 -0.97 26.66 62.41
CA GLY A 507 -1.58 26.98 63.71
C GLY A 507 -0.88 28.07 64.51
N GLU A 508 0.43 28.23 64.33
CA GLU A 508 1.25 29.25 65.01
C GLU A 508 1.28 30.59 64.29
N GLY A 509 0.44 30.82 63.29
CA GLY A 509 0.32 32.10 62.61
C GLY A 509 0.80 32.10 61.17
N ARG A 510 1.11 30.92 60.58
CA ARG A 510 1.61 30.74 59.21
C ARG A 510 3.00 31.36 58.98
N ASP A 511 3.41 31.44 57.71
CA ASP A 511 4.64 32.14 57.28
C ASP A 511 5.90 31.71 58.07
N CYS A 512 6.09 30.39 58.25
CA CYS A 512 7.22 29.84 58.98
C CYS A 512 7.54 28.39 58.60
N VAL A 513 8.73 27.93 59.03
CA VAL A 513 9.20 26.57 58.94
C VAL A 513 9.11 25.89 60.31
N ARG A 514 8.62 24.66 60.36
CA ARG A 514 8.60 23.83 61.57
C ARG A 514 9.17 22.44 61.26
N VAL A 515 10.02 21.98 62.20
CA VAL A 515 10.51 20.59 62.20
C VAL A 515 9.59 19.78 63.09
N TYR A 516 9.25 18.60 62.64
CA TYR A 516 8.45 17.67 63.43
C TYR A 516 9.09 17.39 64.79
N ARG A 517 8.27 17.42 65.84
CA ARG A 517 8.64 16.98 67.19
C ARG A 517 7.54 16.06 67.74
N GLN A 518 7.99 15.10 68.54
CA GLN A 518 7.05 14.15 69.16
C GLN A 518 6.07 14.93 70.04
N GLY A 519 4.73 14.74 69.85
CA GLY A 519 3.70 15.49 70.51
C GLY A 519 3.03 16.60 69.67
N MET A 520 3.53 16.94 68.50
CA MET A 520 2.82 17.79 67.55
C MET A 520 1.56 17.07 67.07
N GLY A 521 0.36 17.59 67.40
CA GLY A 521 -0.97 17.02 67.06
C GLY A 521 -1.68 16.28 68.19
N GLY A 522 -1.32 16.54 69.47
CA GLY A 522 -2.08 16.11 70.64
C GLY A 522 -3.47 16.77 70.75
N GLU A 523 -4.40 16.09 71.43
CA GLU A 523 -5.83 16.38 71.58
C GLU A 523 -6.13 17.88 71.83
N GLY A 524 -6.50 18.60 70.76
CA GLY A 524 -6.98 19.99 70.90
C GLY A 524 -6.90 20.89 69.64
N GLY A 525 -6.13 20.57 68.67
CA GLY A 525 -6.06 21.36 67.44
C GLY A 525 -6.54 20.51 66.23
N GLY A 526 -7.56 20.94 65.53
CA GLY A 526 -8.26 20.28 64.43
C GLY A 526 -7.40 19.81 63.24
N TYR A 527 -6.33 19.04 63.49
CA TYR A 527 -5.57 18.33 62.43
C TYR A 527 -6.49 17.33 61.77
N ASP A 528 -6.84 17.59 60.54
CA ASP A 528 -7.68 16.69 59.72
C ASP A 528 -6.90 15.71 58.87
N GLY A 529 -5.56 15.89 58.81
CA GLY A 529 -4.67 15.05 57.99
C GLY A 529 -4.94 15.16 56.53
N SER A 530 -5.44 16.31 56.05
CA SER A 530 -5.88 16.45 54.65
C SER A 530 -4.74 16.24 53.65
N GLY A 531 -3.53 16.72 53.94
CA GLY A 531 -2.35 16.54 53.11
C GLY A 531 -1.89 15.09 53.10
N ALA A 532 -1.75 14.46 54.29
CA ALA A 532 -1.39 13.07 54.41
C ALA A 532 -2.47 12.14 53.82
N ARG A 533 -3.77 12.45 53.99
CA ARG A 533 -4.89 11.71 53.36
C ARG A 533 -4.87 11.86 51.85
N ARG A 534 -4.57 13.03 51.29
CA ARG A 534 -4.40 13.18 49.83
C ARG A 534 -3.28 12.33 49.30
N LEU A 535 -2.20 12.15 50.04
CA LEU A 535 -1.11 11.24 49.66
C LEU A 535 -1.41 9.77 49.92
N ALA A 536 -2.28 9.42 50.85
CA ALA A 536 -2.65 8.02 51.19
C ALA A 536 -3.86 7.49 50.39
N ALA A 537 -4.73 8.35 49.83
CA ALA A 537 -5.84 7.92 49.03
C ALA A 537 -5.34 7.27 47.74
N THR A 538 -5.45 5.94 47.61
CA THR A 538 -5.32 5.25 46.33
C THR A 538 -6.42 5.75 45.40
N ASP A 539 -6.09 6.06 44.15
CA ASP A 539 -7.08 6.35 43.10
C ASP A 539 -8.01 5.14 42.98
N ALA A 540 -9.26 5.30 43.44
CA ALA A 540 -10.33 4.34 43.29
C ALA A 540 -11.03 4.55 41.94
#